data_49c91d037f65b15f61475d03bb04718f
#
_entry.id   49c91d037f65b15f61475d03bb04718f
#
_cell.length_a   1.000
_cell.length_b   1.000
_cell.length_c   1.000
_cell.angle_alpha   90.00
_cell.angle_beta   90.00
_cell.angle_gamma   90.00
#
_symmetry.space_group_name_H-M   'P 1'
#
loop_
_entity.id
_entity.type
_entity.pdbx_description
1 polymer ?
#
loop_
_entity_poly.entity_id
_entity_poly.type
_entity_poly.pdbx_seq_one_letter_code
_entity_poly.pdbx_strand_id
1 'polypeptide(L)'
;MQYNLFIDDERDPKDVTWLGVGDRYRHLNYGWYVVRSYAEAVELIQTFGCMPETVSFDHDLGDGVPTGYDLAKWMVSQALAFPSAYGFSVDFDLIVHSKNPVGAANIKGYFDSYFRHLENN
;
A
#
# COMPACT_ATOMS: atom_id res chain seq x y z
N MET A 1 0.94 16.24 -5.08
CA MET A 1 2.25 15.54 -5.16
C MET A 1 2.01 14.07 -5.40
N GLN A 2 2.78 13.48 -6.31
CA GLN A 2 2.65 12.05 -6.63
C GLN A 2 3.90 11.31 -6.14
N TYR A 3 3.69 10.21 -5.44
CA TYR A 3 4.79 9.35 -5.01
C TYR A 3 4.31 7.90 -4.95
N ASN A 4 5.24 6.97 -4.98
CA ASN A 4 4.97 5.54 -4.90
C ASN A 4 5.58 4.98 -3.62
N LEU A 5 4.81 4.19 -2.89
CA LEU A 5 5.20 3.63 -1.61
C LEU A 5 5.37 2.12 -1.71
N PHE A 6 6.54 1.64 -1.31
CA PHE A 6 6.84 0.22 -1.19
C PHE A 6 7.07 -0.10 0.29
N ILE A 7 6.24 -1.00 0.85
CA ILE A 7 6.36 -1.40 2.24
C ILE A 7 6.73 -2.87 2.36
N ASP A 8 7.91 -3.13 2.93
CA ASP A 8 8.46 -4.46 3.18
C ASP A 8 9.57 -4.31 4.22
N ASP A 9 9.58 -5.16 5.24
CA ASP A 9 10.56 -5.05 6.32
C ASP A 9 11.98 -5.47 5.91
N GLU A 10 12.12 -6.20 4.78
CA GLU A 10 13.40 -6.77 4.37
C GLU A 10 13.77 -6.52 2.92
N ARG A 11 12.77 -6.51 2.00
CA ARG A 11 13.03 -6.52 0.56
C ARG A 11 12.99 -5.13 -0.05
N ASP A 12 13.71 -4.96 -1.14
CA ASP A 12 13.57 -3.82 -2.04
C ASP A 12 12.70 -4.22 -3.24
N PRO A 13 12.16 -3.26 -4.01
CA PRO A 13 11.30 -3.58 -5.15
C PRO A 13 11.90 -4.59 -6.15
N LYS A 14 13.21 -4.49 -6.40
CA LYS A 14 13.94 -5.39 -7.32
C LYS A 14 13.98 -6.84 -6.84
N ASP A 15 13.81 -7.07 -5.54
CA ASP A 15 13.91 -8.41 -4.95
C ASP A 15 12.61 -9.22 -5.12
N VAL A 16 11.52 -8.57 -5.52
CA VAL A 16 10.21 -9.20 -5.70
C VAL A 16 10.12 -9.76 -7.11
N THR A 17 10.38 -11.06 -7.25
CA THR A 17 10.51 -11.72 -8.56
C THR A 17 9.37 -12.69 -8.90
N TRP A 18 8.43 -12.90 -7.97
CA TRP A 18 7.38 -13.93 -8.10
C TRP A 18 6.04 -13.39 -8.61
N LEU A 19 5.95 -12.11 -8.89
CA LEU A 19 4.74 -11.50 -9.43
C LEU A 19 4.71 -11.57 -10.97
N GLY A 20 3.53 -11.29 -11.51
CA GLY A 20 3.34 -11.20 -12.95
C GLY A 20 4.18 -10.09 -13.60
N VAL A 21 4.32 -10.15 -14.92
CA VAL A 21 5.19 -9.26 -15.70
C VAL A 21 4.89 -7.78 -15.46
N GLY A 22 3.61 -7.39 -15.40
CA GLY A 22 3.22 -6.00 -15.20
C GLY A 22 3.65 -5.45 -13.84
N ASP A 23 3.45 -6.23 -12.78
CA ASP A 23 3.84 -5.83 -11.43
C ASP A 23 5.36 -5.78 -11.28
N ARG A 24 6.07 -6.74 -11.88
CA ARG A 24 7.53 -6.73 -11.90
C ARG A 24 8.07 -5.50 -12.64
N TYR A 25 7.45 -5.13 -13.77
CA TYR A 25 7.83 -3.93 -14.51
C TYR A 25 7.73 -2.69 -13.61
N ARG A 26 6.61 -2.55 -12.91
CA ARG A 26 6.41 -1.42 -12.00
C ARG A 26 7.45 -1.41 -10.88
N HIS A 27 7.76 -2.57 -10.28
CA HIS A 27 8.77 -2.67 -9.24
C HIS A 27 10.16 -2.26 -9.72
N LEU A 28 10.51 -2.57 -10.96
CA LEU A 28 11.85 -2.28 -11.49
C LEU A 28 11.99 -0.87 -12.06
N ASN A 29 10.89 -0.25 -12.48
CA ASN A 29 10.94 0.98 -13.28
C ASN A 29 10.30 2.20 -12.62
N TYR A 30 9.48 2.03 -11.59
CA TYR A 30 8.91 3.16 -10.84
C TYR A 30 9.89 3.66 -9.79
N GLY A 31 9.86 4.94 -9.51
CA GLY A 31 10.56 5.51 -8.36
C GLY A 31 9.78 5.20 -7.08
N TRP A 32 10.40 4.51 -6.15
CA TRP A 32 9.76 4.08 -4.92
C TRP A 32 10.37 4.72 -3.68
N TYR A 33 9.49 5.16 -2.76
CA TYR A 33 9.88 5.38 -1.37
C TYR A 33 9.71 4.06 -0.64
N VAL A 34 10.81 3.51 -0.15
CA VAL A 34 10.82 2.22 0.55
C VAL A 34 10.74 2.47 2.05
N VAL A 35 9.74 1.88 2.69
CA VAL A 35 9.59 1.92 4.15
C VAL A 35 9.57 0.51 4.70
N ARG A 36 10.01 0.36 5.96
CA ARG A 36 10.26 -0.94 6.57
C ARG A 36 9.25 -1.32 7.65
N SER A 37 8.35 -0.41 8.01
CA SER A 37 7.39 -0.66 9.09
C SER A 37 6.11 0.14 8.87
N TYR A 38 5.06 -0.26 9.59
CA TYR A 38 3.81 0.49 9.68
C TYR A 38 4.08 1.95 10.11
N ALA A 39 4.87 2.13 11.17
CA ALA A 39 5.16 3.47 11.70
C ALA A 39 5.87 4.35 10.69
N GLU A 40 6.86 3.81 9.95
CA GLU A 40 7.55 4.56 8.90
C GLU A 40 6.61 4.96 7.77
N ALA A 41 5.71 4.05 7.36
CA ALA A 41 4.73 4.34 6.31
C ALA A 41 3.77 5.46 6.73
N VAL A 42 3.23 5.41 7.95
CA VAL A 42 2.34 6.45 8.49
C VAL A 42 3.07 7.80 8.52
N GLU A 43 4.29 7.83 9.02
CA GLU A 43 5.09 9.06 9.08
C GLU A 43 5.33 9.65 7.69
N LEU A 44 5.67 8.82 6.71
CA LEU A 44 5.90 9.27 5.34
C LEU A 44 4.63 9.87 4.72
N ILE A 45 3.50 9.17 4.85
CA ILE A 45 2.21 9.63 4.32
C ILE A 45 1.81 10.96 4.98
N GLN A 46 1.97 11.07 6.29
CA GLN A 46 1.67 12.31 7.00
C GLN A 46 2.60 13.45 6.59
N THR A 47 3.87 13.16 6.33
CA THR A 47 4.84 14.16 5.87
C THR A 47 4.47 14.69 4.49
N PHE A 48 4.06 13.83 3.57
CA PHE A 48 3.57 14.25 2.26
C PHE A 48 2.20 14.91 2.33
N GLY A 49 1.39 14.58 3.31
CA GLY A 49 0.05 15.13 3.48
C GLY A 49 -0.97 14.60 2.47
N CYS A 50 -0.67 13.52 1.77
CA CYS A 50 -1.55 12.88 0.80
C CYS A 50 -1.23 11.41 0.64
N MET A 51 -2.15 10.64 0.06
CA MET A 51 -1.93 9.22 -0.22
C MET A 51 -0.96 9.02 -1.39
N PRO A 52 -0.22 7.89 -1.41
CA PRO A 52 0.60 7.54 -2.57
C PRO A 52 -0.28 7.25 -3.79
N GLU A 53 0.30 7.44 -4.96
CA GLU A 53 -0.38 7.08 -6.21
C GLU A 53 -0.37 5.57 -6.44
N THR A 54 0.75 4.93 -6.14
CA THR A 54 0.90 3.47 -6.18
C THR A 54 1.45 3.00 -4.85
N VAL A 55 0.94 1.89 -4.35
CA VAL A 55 1.49 1.25 -3.16
C VAL A 55 1.68 -0.23 -3.42
N SER A 56 2.83 -0.74 -2.98
CA SER A 56 3.14 -2.17 -3.02
C SER A 56 3.32 -2.68 -1.60
N PHE A 57 2.43 -3.59 -1.19
CA PHE A 57 2.33 -4.09 0.18
C PHE A 57 2.98 -5.44 0.36
N ASP A 58 3.81 -5.57 1.40
CA ASP A 58 4.01 -6.84 2.11
C ASP A 58 3.02 -6.90 3.27
N HIS A 59 2.60 -8.10 3.65
CA HIS A 59 1.71 -8.30 4.81
C HIS A 59 2.50 -8.37 6.11
N ASP A 60 3.52 -9.23 6.16
CA ASP A 60 4.26 -9.51 7.39
C ASP A 60 5.44 -8.57 7.51
N LEU A 61 5.42 -7.70 8.51
CA LEU A 61 6.41 -6.65 8.73
C LEU A 61 7.28 -6.91 9.97
N GLY A 62 7.24 -8.13 10.49
CA GLY A 62 7.98 -8.55 11.67
C GLY A 62 7.07 -9.17 12.73
N ASP A 63 7.68 -9.83 13.72
CA ASP A 63 6.94 -10.47 14.79
C ASP A 63 6.39 -9.44 15.79
N GLY A 64 5.09 -9.55 16.10
CA GLY A 64 4.47 -8.74 17.13
C GLY A 64 4.29 -7.26 16.79
N VAL A 65 4.49 -6.87 15.53
CA VAL A 65 4.31 -5.49 15.06
C VAL A 65 3.11 -5.40 14.09
N PRO A 66 2.56 -4.18 13.87
CA PRO A 66 1.47 -4.01 12.92
C PRO A 66 1.85 -4.50 11.51
N THR A 67 0.88 -5.10 10.83
CA THR A 67 1.06 -5.71 9.52
C THR A 67 0.74 -4.74 8.38
N GLY A 68 1.01 -5.17 7.15
CA GLY A 68 0.55 -4.44 5.96
C GLY A 68 -0.97 -4.31 5.92
N TYR A 69 -1.71 -5.29 6.42
CA TYR A 69 -3.17 -5.20 6.53
C TYR A 69 -3.59 -4.09 7.50
N ASP A 70 -2.90 -3.95 8.63
CA ASP A 70 -3.14 -2.84 9.57
C ASP A 70 -2.90 -1.49 8.89
N LEU A 71 -1.86 -1.38 8.06
CA LEU A 71 -1.58 -0.17 7.30
C LEU A 71 -2.70 0.12 6.29
N ALA A 72 -3.17 -0.88 5.58
CA ALA A 72 -4.29 -0.73 4.64
C ALA A 72 -5.53 -0.17 5.34
N LYS A 73 -5.85 -0.70 6.51
CA LYS A 73 -6.98 -0.22 7.32
C LYS A 73 -6.78 1.23 7.77
N TRP A 74 -5.58 1.59 8.18
CA TRP A 74 -5.26 2.97 8.56
C TRP A 74 -5.42 3.92 7.36
N MET A 75 -4.89 3.55 6.20
CA MET A 75 -4.98 4.36 4.99
C MET A 75 -6.45 4.62 4.62
N VAL A 76 -7.27 3.60 4.61
CA VAL A 76 -8.70 3.74 4.31
C VAL A 76 -9.39 4.61 5.36
N SER A 77 -9.07 4.45 6.64
CA SER A 77 -9.64 5.28 7.71
C SER A 77 -9.32 6.77 7.53
N GLN A 78 -8.11 7.09 7.08
CA GLN A 78 -7.71 8.47 6.80
C GLN A 78 -8.45 9.02 5.57
N ALA A 79 -8.61 8.22 4.52
CA ALA A 79 -9.35 8.61 3.33
C ALA A 79 -10.83 8.91 3.64
N LEU A 80 -11.43 8.13 4.53
CA LEU A 80 -12.81 8.34 4.97
C LEU A 80 -12.96 9.57 5.86
N ALA A 81 -12.02 9.78 6.78
CA ALA A 81 -12.06 10.90 7.73
C ALA A 81 -11.69 12.24 7.08
N PHE A 82 -10.74 12.22 6.15
CA PHE A 82 -10.17 13.43 5.55
C PHE A 82 -10.10 13.28 4.02
N PRO A 83 -11.26 13.18 3.32
CA PRO A 83 -11.24 12.86 1.89
C PRO A 83 -10.56 13.92 1.02
N SER A 84 -10.56 15.19 1.44
CA SER A 84 -9.88 16.23 0.67
C SER A 84 -8.36 16.13 0.69
N ALA A 85 -7.80 15.68 1.82
CA ALA A 85 -6.35 15.55 1.97
C ALA A 85 -5.88 14.14 1.63
N TYR A 86 -6.59 13.12 2.10
CA TYR A 86 -6.16 11.71 2.04
C TYR A 86 -7.02 10.82 1.15
N GLY A 87 -7.87 11.40 0.30
CA GLY A 87 -8.57 10.62 -0.70
C GLY A 87 -7.59 10.00 -1.71
N PHE A 88 -7.91 8.79 -2.18
CA PHE A 88 -7.10 8.14 -3.21
C PHE A 88 -7.38 8.75 -4.58
N SER A 89 -6.34 8.88 -5.41
CA SER A 89 -6.48 9.27 -6.80
C SER A 89 -7.35 8.26 -7.57
N VAL A 90 -8.02 8.71 -8.62
CA VAL A 90 -8.75 7.81 -9.54
C VAL A 90 -7.79 6.83 -10.23
N ASP A 91 -6.51 7.19 -10.31
CA ASP A 91 -5.46 6.36 -10.90
C ASP A 91 -4.71 5.53 -9.86
N PHE A 92 -5.20 5.48 -8.62
CA PHE A 92 -4.56 4.72 -7.54
C PHE A 92 -4.36 3.27 -7.94
N ASP A 93 -3.13 2.80 -7.78
CA ASP A 93 -2.72 1.45 -8.18
C ASP A 93 -2.23 0.68 -6.96
N LEU A 94 -2.81 -0.49 -6.75
CA LEU A 94 -2.50 -1.36 -5.63
C LEU A 94 -1.75 -2.59 -6.11
N ILE A 95 -0.57 -2.82 -5.53
CA ILE A 95 0.18 -4.06 -5.71
C ILE A 95 0.29 -4.72 -4.35
N VAL A 96 0.08 -6.02 -4.27
CA VAL A 96 0.34 -6.79 -3.07
C VAL A 96 1.35 -7.87 -3.42
N HIS A 97 2.57 -7.73 -2.91
CA HIS A 97 3.67 -8.64 -3.23
C HIS A 97 3.95 -9.66 -2.12
N SER A 98 3.09 -9.73 -1.12
CA SER A 98 3.25 -10.66 0.00
C SER A 98 3.23 -12.12 -0.46
N LYS A 99 4.09 -12.95 0.11
CA LYS A 99 4.06 -14.41 -0.05
C LYS A 99 3.04 -15.08 0.86
N ASN A 100 2.40 -14.34 1.75
CA ASN A 100 1.32 -14.82 2.60
C ASN A 100 0.00 -14.69 1.85
N PRO A 101 -0.59 -15.77 1.31
CA PRO A 101 -1.78 -15.65 0.46
C PRO A 101 -3.01 -15.16 1.22
N VAL A 102 -3.15 -15.50 2.50
CA VAL A 102 -4.26 -15.02 3.33
C VAL A 102 -4.11 -13.53 3.59
N GLY A 103 -2.91 -13.08 3.97
CA GLY A 103 -2.61 -11.67 4.18
C GLY A 103 -2.79 -10.85 2.91
N ALA A 104 -2.33 -11.35 1.76
CA ALA A 104 -2.51 -10.69 0.48
C ALA A 104 -4.00 -10.54 0.13
N ALA A 105 -4.80 -11.59 0.31
CA ALA A 105 -6.23 -11.55 0.04
C ALA A 105 -6.94 -10.56 0.96
N ASN A 106 -6.56 -10.48 2.23
CA ASN A 106 -7.13 -9.53 3.20
C ASN A 106 -6.88 -8.07 2.79
N ILE A 107 -5.66 -7.75 2.36
CA ILE A 107 -5.32 -6.41 1.90
C ILE A 107 -6.13 -6.03 0.67
N LYS A 108 -6.11 -6.89 -0.35
CA LYS A 108 -6.86 -6.66 -1.60
C LYS A 108 -8.36 -6.52 -1.34
N GLY A 109 -8.92 -7.42 -0.54
CA GLY A 109 -10.34 -7.41 -0.22
C GLY A 109 -10.77 -6.16 0.53
N TYR A 110 -9.92 -5.64 1.41
CA TYR A 110 -10.23 -4.43 2.16
C TYR A 110 -10.31 -3.20 1.24
N PHE A 111 -9.34 -3.02 0.34
CA PHE A 111 -9.38 -1.94 -0.64
C PHE A 111 -10.54 -2.10 -1.62
N ASP A 112 -10.81 -3.31 -2.09
CA ASP A 112 -11.95 -3.56 -2.99
C ASP A 112 -13.28 -3.19 -2.32
N SER A 113 -13.46 -3.54 -1.06
CA SER A 113 -14.66 -3.18 -0.29
C SER A 113 -14.81 -1.67 -0.15
N TYR A 114 -13.71 -0.96 0.12
CA TYR A 114 -13.72 0.49 0.24
C TYR A 114 -14.09 1.15 -1.08
N PHE A 115 -13.46 0.76 -2.20
CA PHE A 115 -13.74 1.36 -3.51
C PHE A 115 -15.15 1.04 -3.97
N ARG A 116 -15.65 -0.16 -3.69
CA ARG A 116 -17.03 -0.54 -3.98
C ARG A 116 -18.02 0.30 -3.18
N HIS A 117 -17.71 0.57 -1.92
CA HIS A 117 -18.51 1.46 -1.07
C HIS A 117 -18.59 2.88 -1.66
N LEU A 118 -17.49 3.42 -2.17
CA LEU A 118 -17.48 4.74 -2.82
C LEU A 118 -18.34 4.77 -4.09
N GLU A 119 -18.32 3.71 -4.89
CA GLU A 119 -19.11 3.62 -6.13
C GLU A 119 -20.62 3.59 -5.85
N ASN A 120 -21.03 3.06 -4.70
CA ASN A 120 -22.44 2.88 -4.33
C ASN A 120 -23.02 4.05 -3.52
N ASN A 121 -22.24 5.10 -3.34
CA ASN A 121 -22.70 6.28 -2.60
C ASN A 121 -22.82 7.50 -3.53
#